data_bb4dfa0ffb72a1aa3c2527d367e813b7
#
_entry.id   bb4dfa0ffb72a1aa3c2527d367e813b7
#
_cell.length_a   1.000
_cell.length_b   1.000
_cell.length_c   1.000
_cell.angle_alpha   90.00
_cell.angle_beta   90.00
_cell.angle_gamma   90.00
#
_symmetry.space_group_name_H-M   'P 1'
#
loop_
_entity.id
_entity.type
_entity.pdbx_description
1 polymer ?
#
loop_
_entity_poly.entity_id
_entity_poly.type
_entity_poly.pdbx_seq_one_letter_code
_entity_poly.pdbx_strand_id
1 'polypeptide(L)'
;RGVGAEGEVVLMDAAAAQRQIDAQWDGDILRQLTDYIAIPAKSQAFDPAWAQHGFIDTVVRNAAAWVEAQKVPGLRLEVIRVEGRTPVIFFEIAGTKPGATQTALMYGHLDKQPEFAGWRSDLGPWTPKLEDGKLYGRGGADDGYAVYAAIAAVQALKAQKLPHPRIVGLIETSEESGSPDLLPYI
;
A
#
# COMPACT_ATOMS: atom_id res chain seq x y z
N ARG A 1 42.19 8.33 22.34
CA ARG A 1 41.27 9.41 21.92
C ARG A 1 40.94 9.13 20.47
N GLY A 2 39.88 8.31 20.22
CA GLY A 2 39.34 8.11 18.89
C GLY A 2 38.37 9.23 18.60
N VAL A 3 38.68 10.06 17.60
CA VAL A 3 37.75 11.03 17.01
C VAL A 3 36.74 10.20 16.23
N GLY A 4 35.51 10.11 16.75
CA GLY A 4 34.40 9.54 15.99
C GLY A 4 34.13 10.44 14.78
N ALA A 5 34.07 9.83 13.59
CA ALA A 5 33.60 10.52 12.41
C ALA A 5 32.16 11.00 12.70
N GLU A 6 31.98 12.31 12.76
CA GLU A 6 30.66 12.93 12.76
C GLU A 6 29.99 12.51 11.44
N GLY A 7 29.01 11.65 11.53
CA GLY A 7 28.28 11.18 10.36
C GLY A 7 27.56 12.37 9.74
N GLU A 8 27.96 12.73 8.54
CA GLU A 8 27.28 13.74 7.75
C GLU A 8 25.78 13.39 7.68
N VAL A 9 24.93 14.29 8.15
CA VAL A 9 23.49 14.13 8.07
C VAL A 9 23.09 14.37 6.61
N VAL A 10 22.90 13.30 5.87
CA VAL A 10 22.43 13.39 4.49
C VAL A 10 20.93 13.68 4.54
N LEU A 11 20.54 14.88 4.10
CA LEU A 11 19.14 15.30 4.02
C LEU A 11 18.55 14.89 2.65
N MET A 12 17.26 14.57 2.69
CA MET A 12 16.49 14.34 1.47
C MET A 12 16.33 15.65 0.68
N ASP A 13 16.60 15.62 -0.63
CA ASP A 13 16.12 16.67 -1.53
C ASP A 13 14.59 16.47 -1.71
N ALA A 14 13.83 17.25 -0.94
CA ALA A 14 12.38 17.17 -0.93
C ALA A 14 11.76 17.51 -2.28
N ALA A 15 12.35 18.48 -3.02
CA ALA A 15 11.83 18.88 -4.33
C ALA A 15 12.05 17.78 -5.37
N ALA A 16 13.20 17.11 -5.34
CA ALA A 16 13.46 15.95 -6.23
C ALA A 16 12.55 14.77 -5.89
N ALA A 17 12.33 14.48 -4.60
CA ALA A 17 11.41 13.44 -4.15
C ALA A 17 9.97 13.74 -4.61
N GLN A 18 9.51 14.98 -4.45
CA GLN A 18 8.18 15.40 -4.87
C GLN A 18 7.99 15.20 -6.38
N ARG A 19 8.92 15.68 -7.20
CA ARG A 19 8.83 15.49 -8.67
C ARG A 19 8.78 14.02 -9.08
N GLN A 20 9.55 13.16 -8.43
CA GLN A 20 9.55 11.73 -8.70
C GLN A 20 8.21 11.09 -8.32
N ILE A 21 7.70 11.42 -7.13
CA ILE A 21 6.43 10.90 -6.62
C ILE A 21 5.26 11.38 -7.49
N ASP A 22 5.22 12.65 -7.86
CA ASP A 22 4.19 13.22 -8.74
C ASP A 22 4.17 12.50 -10.09
N ALA A 23 5.34 12.32 -10.70
CA ALA A 23 5.45 11.62 -11.98
C ALA A 23 4.99 10.15 -11.90
N GLN A 24 5.30 9.45 -10.81
CA GLN A 24 4.87 8.07 -10.59
C GLN A 24 3.37 8.00 -10.30
N TRP A 25 2.85 8.95 -9.53
CA TRP A 25 1.44 9.03 -9.20
C TRP A 25 0.60 9.25 -10.44
N ASP A 26 0.91 10.29 -11.21
CA ASP A 26 0.18 10.64 -12.44
C ASP A 26 0.36 9.59 -13.56
N GLY A 27 1.54 9.01 -13.66
CA GLY A 27 1.87 8.05 -14.73
C GLY A 27 1.36 6.64 -14.50
N ASP A 28 1.22 6.20 -13.25
CA ASP A 28 0.89 4.80 -12.95
C ASP A 28 -0.05 4.63 -11.76
N ILE A 29 0.24 5.21 -10.58
CA ILE A 29 -0.52 4.93 -9.35
C ILE A 29 -1.98 5.34 -9.48
N LEU A 30 -2.27 6.46 -10.13
CA LEU A 30 -3.64 6.92 -10.37
C LEU A 30 -4.45 5.87 -11.15
N ARG A 31 -3.84 5.21 -12.13
CA ARG A 31 -4.47 4.12 -12.87
C ARG A 31 -4.71 2.90 -11.98
N GLN A 32 -3.71 2.51 -11.16
CA GLN A 32 -3.88 1.40 -10.21
C GLN A 32 -5.04 1.66 -9.25
N LEU A 33 -5.15 2.88 -8.72
CA LEU A 33 -6.25 3.26 -7.82
C LEU A 33 -7.60 3.30 -8.54
N THR A 34 -7.63 3.74 -9.80
CA THR A 34 -8.84 3.72 -10.62
C THR A 34 -9.33 2.29 -10.81
N ASP A 35 -8.44 1.37 -11.20
CA ASP A 35 -8.77 -0.04 -11.38
C ASP A 35 -9.19 -0.70 -10.06
N TYR A 36 -8.49 -0.36 -8.95
CA TYR A 36 -8.84 -0.84 -7.62
C TYR A 36 -10.23 -0.39 -7.17
N ILE A 37 -10.60 0.88 -7.36
CA ILE A 37 -11.92 1.42 -6.97
C ILE A 37 -13.05 0.64 -7.66
N ALA A 38 -12.86 0.25 -8.91
CA ALA A 38 -13.87 -0.49 -9.69
C ALA A 38 -14.17 -1.90 -9.14
N ILE A 39 -13.30 -2.45 -8.29
CA ILE A 39 -13.49 -3.79 -7.71
C ILE A 39 -14.22 -3.65 -6.37
N PRO A 40 -15.42 -4.23 -6.17
CA PRO A 40 -16.19 -4.09 -4.93
C PRO A 40 -15.68 -5.04 -3.83
N ALA A 41 -14.41 -4.91 -3.47
CA ALA A 41 -13.74 -5.73 -2.46
C ALA A 41 -14.14 -5.32 -1.05
N LYS A 42 -15.41 -5.49 -0.72
CA LYS A 42 -15.96 -5.20 0.62
C LYS A 42 -15.36 -6.12 1.67
N SER A 43 -15.16 -5.57 2.86
CA SER A 43 -14.73 -6.34 4.02
C SER A 43 -15.73 -7.47 4.35
N GLN A 44 -15.24 -8.52 4.97
CA GLN A 44 -16.02 -9.74 5.22
C GLN A 44 -17.31 -9.52 6.02
N ALA A 45 -17.36 -8.51 6.91
CA ALA A 45 -18.59 -8.18 7.64
C ALA A 45 -19.68 -7.63 6.71
N PHE A 46 -19.33 -7.09 5.56
CA PHE A 46 -20.23 -6.52 4.56
C PHE A 46 -20.42 -7.40 3.34
N ASP A 47 -19.60 -8.44 3.21
CA ASP A 47 -19.68 -9.46 2.17
C ASP A 47 -19.35 -10.85 2.76
N PRO A 48 -20.31 -11.52 3.40
CA PRO A 48 -20.09 -12.86 3.94
C PRO A 48 -19.66 -13.90 2.90
N ALA A 49 -19.93 -13.64 1.62
CA ALA A 49 -19.53 -14.47 0.49
C ALA A 49 -18.21 -14.01 -0.17
N TRP A 50 -17.40 -13.23 0.52
CA TRP A 50 -16.17 -12.62 -0.02
C TRP A 50 -15.23 -13.63 -0.71
N ALA A 51 -15.11 -14.83 -0.15
CA ALA A 51 -14.25 -15.87 -0.72
C ALA A 51 -14.77 -16.37 -2.08
N GLN A 52 -16.10 -16.55 -2.21
CA GLN A 52 -16.74 -16.96 -3.45
C GLN A 52 -16.74 -15.86 -4.52
N HIS A 53 -16.93 -14.59 -4.11
CA HIS A 53 -16.87 -13.45 -5.01
C HIS A 53 -15.46 -13.20 -5.54
N GLY A 54 -14.41 -13.49 -4.77
CA GLY A 54 -13.01 -13.38 -5.18
C GLY A 54 -12.50 -11.94 -5.36
N PHE A 55 -13.25 -10.92 -4.95
CA PHE A 55 -12.85 -9.52 -5.09
C PHE A 55 -11.65 -9.17 -4.21
N ILE A 56 -11.62 -9.67 -2.97
CA ILE A 56 -10.47 -9.53 -2.05
C ILE A 56 -9.21 -10.14 -2.68
N ASP A 57 -9.31 -11.36 -3.21
CA ASP A 57 -8.18 -12.00 -3.88
C ASP A 57 -7.70 -11.23 -5.10
N THR A 58 -8.63 -10.61 -5.83
CA THR A 58 -8.29 -9.83 -7.02
C THR A 58 -7.51 -8.58 -6.66
N VAL A 59 -7.94 -7.80 -5.66
CA VAL A 59 -7.21 -6.58 -5.25
C VAL A 59 -5.85 -6.92 -4.64
N VAL A 60 -5.74 -8.00 -3.88
CA VAL A 60 -4.47 -8.47 -3.31
C VAL A 60 -3.49 -8.88 -4.42
N ARG A 61 -3.94 -9.69 -5.36
CA ARG A 61 -3.11 -10.12 -6.50
C ARG A 61 -2.63 -8.95 -7.34
N ASN A 62 -3.51 -7.97 -7.62
CA ASN A 62 -3.17 -6.81 -8.42
C ASN A 62 -2.13 -5.93 -7.69
N ALA A 63 -2.34 -5.66 -6.41
CA ALA A 63 -1.40 -4.88 -5.61
C ALA A 63 -0.03 -5.58 -5.47
N ALA A 64 -0.01 -6.88 -5.17
CA ALA A 64 1.22 -7.65 -5.07
C ALA A 64 1.99 -7.66 -6.40
N ALA A 65 1.31 -7.91 -7.51
CA ALA A 65 1.92 -7.89 -8.84
C ALA A 65 2.49 -6.51 -9.20
N TRP A 66 1.81 -5.43 -8.83
CA TRP A 66 2.34 -4.08 -9.03
C TRP A 66 3.61 -3.83 -8.20
N VAL A 67 3.62 -4.23 -6.92
CA VAL A 67 4.80 -4.09 -6.05
C VAL A 67 5.99 -4.85 -6.63
N GLU A 68 5.79 -6.11 -7.05
CA GLU A 68 6.83 -6.93 -7.68
C GLU A 68 7.36 -6.31 -8.98
N ALA A 69 6.47 -5.73 -9.79
CA ALA A 69 6.84 -5.05 -11.04
C ALA A 69 7.71 -3.81 -10.83
N GLN A 70 7.67 -3.20 -9.65
CA GLN A 70 8.53 -2.07 -9.30
C GLN A 70 10.00 -2.45 -9.16
N LYS A 71 10.31 -3.74 -8.99
CA LYS A 71 11.68 -4.29 -8.88
C LYS A 71 12.55 -3.53 -7.86
N VAL A 72 11.96 -3.20 -6.71
CA VAL A 72 12.67 -2.51 -5.64
C VAL A 72 13.82 -3.39 -5.14
N PRO A 73 15.08 -2.93 -5.20
CA PRO A 73 16.22 -3.75 -4.80
C PRO A 73 16.14 -4.22 -3.35
N GLY A 74 16.24 -5.53 -3.13
CA GLY A 74 16.20 -6.15 -1.80
C GLY A 74 14.80 -6.31 -1.22
N LEU A 75 13.75 -5.95 -1.94
CA LEU A 75 12.38 -6.22 -1.52
C LEU A 75 12.08 -7.72 -1.72
N ARG A 76 11.50 -8.32 -0.69
CA ARG A 76 10.85 -9.63 -0.73
C ARG A 76 9.39 -9.44 -0.40
N LEU A 77 8.50 -10.06 -1.17
CA LEU A 77 7.06 -9.99 -0.98
C LEU A 77 6.49 -11.40 -0.88
N GLU A 78 5.52 -11.58 -0.03
CA GLU A 78 4.73 -12.80 0.11
C GLU A 78 3.26 -12.44 0.31
N VAL A 79 2.38 -13.15 -0.38
CA VAL A 79 0.94 -13.14 -0.10
C VAL A 79 0.65 -14.33 0.82
N ILE A 80 0.41 -14.04 2.08
CA ILE A 80 0.18 -15.07 3.10
C ILE A 80 -1.30 -15.38 3.18
N ARG A 81 -1.64 -16.67 3.22
CA ARG A 81 -3.02 -17.16 3.25
C ARG A 81 -3.17 -18.19 4.35
N VAL A 82 -4.13 -17.96 5.23
CA VAL A 82 -4.61 -18.94 6.21
C VAL A 82 -5.99 -19.36 5.80
N GLU A 83 -6.28 -20.65 5.85
CA GLU A 83 -7.59 -21.20 5.47
C GLU A 83 -8.74 -20.54 6.25
N GLY A 84 -9.78 -20.12 5.53
CA GLY A 84 -10.94 -19.45 6.12
C GLY A 84 -10.71 -17.99 6.52
N ARG A 85 -9.54 -17.42 6.23
CA ARG A 85 -9.17 -16.04 6.55
C ARG A 85 -8.89 -15.23 5.30
N THR A 86 -9.10 -13.94 5.39
CA THR A 86 -8.71 -13.02 4.32
C THR A 86 -7.19 -12.91 4.22
N PRO A 87 -6.62 -12.79 3.01
CA PRO A 87 -5.17 -12.80 2.81
C PRO A 87 -4.50 -11.51 3.28
N VAL A 88 -3.18 -11.61 3.54
CA VAL A 88 -2.31 -10.48 3.88
C VAL A 88 -1.16 -10.41 2.89
N ILE A 89 -0.80 -9.20 2.44
CA ILE A 89 0.47 -8.96 1.76
C ILE A 89 1.50 -8.58 2.82
N PHE A 90 2.58 -9.33 2.85
CA PHE A 90 3.76 -9.01 3.63
C PHE A 90 4.91 -8.69 2.69
N PHE A 91 5.62 -7.60 2.95
CA PHE A 91 6.88 -7.36 2.26
C PHE A 91 7.95 -6.86 3.22
N GLU A 92 9.20 -7.11 2.88
CA GLU A 92 10.35 -6.74 3.69
C GLU A 92 11.47 -6.20 2.82
N ILE A 93 12.15 -5.17 3.33
CA ILE A 93 13.35 -4.61 2.74
C ILE A 93 14.39 -4.46 3.85
N ALA A 94 15.57 -5.05 3.66
CA ALA A 94 16.65 -4.94 4.64
C ALA A 94 17.11 -3.49 4.80
N GLY A 95 17.50 -3.12 6.01
CA GLY A 95 18.08 -1.82 6.30
C GLY A 95 19.43 -1.62 5.59
N THR A 96 19.76 -0.39 5.29
CA THR A 96 20.98 -0.03 4.55
C THR A 96 22.24 -0.03 5.40
N LYS A 97 22.11 0.04 6.75
CA LYS A 97 23.25 0.01 7.67
C LYS A 97 23.34 -1.34 8.37
N PRO A 98 24.49 -2.03 8.33
CA PRO A 98 24.70 -3.25 9.12
C PRO A 98 24.50 -2.95 10.62
N GLY A 99 23.78 -3.86 11.32
CA GLY A 99 23.52 -3.72 12.75
C GLY A 99 22.46 -2.71 13.14
N ALA A 100 21.76 -2.09 12.19
CA ALA A 100 20.60 -1.25 12.50
C ALA A 100 19.48 -2.10 13.12
N THR A 101 19.05 -1.73 14.34
CA THR A 101 17.99 -2.44 15.09
C THR A 101 16.59 -1.87 14.84
N GLN A 102 16.51 -0.70 14.22
CA GLN A 102 15.24 -0.04 13.95
C GLN A 102 14.51 -0.69 12.77
N THR A 103 13.20 -0.78 12.89
CA THR A 103 12.30 -1.21 11.82
C THR A 103 11.19 -0.18 11.64
N ALA A 104 10.94 0.20 10.40
CA ALA A 104 9.77 0.98 10.02
C ALA A 104 8.67 0.02 9.58
N LEU A 105 7.52 0.05 10.25
CA LEU A 105 6.33 -0.67 9.81
C LEU A 105 5.51 0.26 8.91
N MET A 106 5.20 -0.23 7.71
CA MET A 106 4.26 0.39 6.77
C MET A 106 3.01 -0.48 6.74
N TYR A 107 1.90 0.09 7.19
CA TYR A 107 0.63 -0.59 7.32
C TYR A 107 -0.40 -0.01 6.38
N GLY A 108 -1.32 -0.83 5.93
CA GLY A 108 -2.50 -0.44 5.17
C GLY A 108 -3.46 -1.61 4.99
N HIS A 109 -4.59 -1.35 4.32
CA HIS A 109 -5.56 -2.39 4.03
C HIS A 109 -6.18 -2.22 2.63
N LEU A 110 -6.72 -3.30 2.08
CA LEU A 110 -7.32 -3.32 0.74
C LEU A 110 -8.79 -3.72 0.73
N ASP A 111 -9.36 -4.10 1.86
CA ASP A 111 -10.80 -4.26 2.00
C ASP A 111 -11.49 -2.91 2.17
N LYS A 112 -12.78 -2.85 1.93
CA LYS A 112 -13.53 -1.61 1.79
C LYS A 112 -14.80 -1.62 2.62
N GLN A 113 -15.22 -0.40 3.03
CA GLN A 113 -16.58 -0.13 3.50
C GLN A 113 -17.61 -0.43 2.41
N PRO A 114 -18.88 -0.65 2.77
CA PRO A 114 -19.95 -0.86 1.80
C PRO A 114 -20.28 0.42 1.00
N GLU A 115 -21.25 0.29 0.14
CA GLU A 115 -21.67 1.31 -0.83
C GLU A 115 -22.07 2.63 -0.20
N PHE A 116 -22.84 2.57 0.89
CA PHE A 116 -23.55 3.72 1.48
C PHE A 116 -24.43 4.49 0.48
N ALA A 117 -25.17 5.47 0.98
CA ALA A 117 -26.00 6.36 0.19
C ALA A 117 -25.43 7.79 0.15
N GLY A 118 -26.03 8.66 -0.66
CA GLY A 118 -25.66 10.09 -0.71
C GLY A 118 -24.58 10.43 -1.74
N TRP A 119 -24.22 9.49 -2.60
CA TRP A 119 -23.35 9.80 -3.75
C TRP A 119 -24.01 10.83 -4.67
N ARG A 120 -23.23 11.76 -5.19
CA ARG A 120 -23.68 12.65 -6.28
C ARG A 120 -24.15 11.78 -7.46
N SER A 121 -25.16 12.21 -8.19
CA SER A 121 -25.86 11.40 -9.19
C SER A 121 -24.96 10.82 -10.31
N ASP A 122 -23.82 11.45 -10.56
CA ASP A 122 -22.82 11.02 -11.54
C ASP A 122 -21.62 10.29 -10.92
N LEU A 123 -21.66 10.02 -9.62
CA LEU A 123 -20.64 9.29 -8.86
C LEU A 123 -21.22 8.02 -8.27
N GLY A 124 -20.35 7.10 -7.93
CA GLY A 124 -20.71 5.86 -7.25
C GLY A 124 -19.51 5.20 -6.60
N PRO A 125 -19.75 4.26 -5.66
CA PRO A 125 -18.67 3.63 -4.89
C PRO A 125 -17.68 2.86 -5.79
N TRP A 126 -18.20 2.20 -6.82
CA TRP A 126 -17.42 1.32 -7.71
C TRP A 126 -17.25 1.91 -9.12
N THR A 127 -17.61 3.17 -9.30
CA THR A 127 -17.51 3.91 -10.57
C THR A 127 -16.47 5.01 -10.40
N PRO A 128 -15.18 4.71 -10.60
CA PRO A 128 -14.11 5.69 -10.39
C PRO A 128 -14.27 6.85 -11.37
N LYS A 129 -14.12 8.06 -10.87
CA LYS A 129 -14.17 9.28 -11.68
C LYS A 129 -13.06 10.24 -11.26
N LEU A 130 -12.23 10.62 -12.23
CA LEU A 130 -11.27 11.71 -12.06
C LEU A 130 -11.90 13.01 -12.52
N GLU A 131 -11.99 14.00 -11.63
CA GLU A 131 -12.55 15.31 -11.90
C GLU A 131 -11.79 16.36 -11.09
N ASP A 132 -11.29 17.40 -11.74
CA ASP A 132 -10.58 18.52 -11.12
C ASP A 132 -9.42 18.05 -10.18
N GLY A 133 -8.64 17.07 -10.61
CA GLY A 133 -7.52 16.52 -9.86
C GLY A 133 -7.91 15.65 -8.66
N LYS A 134 -9.19 15.28 -8.53
CA LYS A 134 -9.70 14.39 -7.46
C LYS A 134 -10.22 13.10 -8.05
N LEU A 135 -9.76 11.98 -7.52
CA LEU A 135 -10.30 10.67 -7.87
C LEU A 135 -11.40 10.28 -6.87
N TYR A 136 -12.62 10.18 -7.38
CA TYR A 136 -13.80 9.78 -6.60
C TYR A 136 -14.05 8.28 -6.71
N GLY A 137 -14.41 7.67 -5.58
CA GLY A 137 -14.79 6.26 -5.46
C GLY A 137 -14.47 5.70 -4.08
N ARG A 138 -15.05 4.55 -3.75
CA ARG A 138 -14.85 3.88 -2.46
C ARG A 138 -13.48 3.21 -2.40
N GLY A 139 -12.76 3.43 -1.31
CA GLY A 139 -11.52 2.74 -1.00
C GLY A 139 -10.26 3.43 -1.52
N GLY A 140 -10.34 4.46 -2.37
CA GLY A 140 -9.16 5.13 -2.91
C GLY A 140 -8.32 5.83 -1.85
N ALA A 141 -8.97 6.57 -0.94
CA ALA A 141 -8.34 7.26 0.19
C ALA A 141 -8.33 6.44 1.49
N ASP A 142 -9.18 5.44 1.57
CA ASP A 142 -9.35 4.54 2.72
C ASP A 142 -9.49 3.08 2.23
N ASP A 143 -8.43 2.35 2.10
CA ASP A 143 -7.02 2.73 2.29
C ASP A 143 -6.15 2.25 1.10
N GLY A 144 -6.75 2.07 -0.08
CA GLY A 144 -6.11 1.49 -1.25
C GLY A 144 -4.80 2.18 -1.68
N TYR A 145 -4.63 3.46 -1.35
CA TYR A 145 -3.41 4.20 -1.70
C TYR A 145 -2.18 3.77 -0.89
N ALA A 146 -2.36 3.21 0.31
CA ALA A 146 -1.28 3.01 1.27
C ALA A 146 -0.13 2.15 0.73
N VAL A 147 -0.42 1.03 0.08
CA VAL A 147 0.60 0.15 -0.50
C VAL A 147 1.43 0.86 -1.56
N TYR A 148 0.80 1.66 -2.40
CA TYR A 148 1.46 2.43 -3.46
C TYR A 148 2.32 3.55 -2.88
N ALA A 149 1.80 4.28 -1.89
CA ALA A 149 2.53 5.32 -1.18
C ALA A 149 3.76 4.78 -0.45
N ALA A 150 3.64 3.61 0.19
CA ALA A 150 4.75 2.94 0.86
C ALA A 150 5.90 2.64 -0.10
N ILE A 151 5.60 2.06 -1.25
CA ILE A 151 6.61 1.72 -2.26
C ILE A 151 7.20 2.98 -2.91
N ALA A 152 6.38 3.99 -3.21
CA ALA A 152 6.87 5.27 -3.75
C ALA A 152 7.84 5.95 -2.78
N ALA A 153 7.56 5.94 -1.48
CA ALA A 153 8.45 6.47 -0.45
C ALA A 153 9.80 5.74 -0.43
N VAL A 154 9.79 4.40 -0.49
CA VAL A 154 11.02 3.59 -0.55
C VAL A 154 11.82 3.89 -1.82
N GLN A 155 11.15 4.01 -2.96
CA GLN A 155 11.81 4.33 -4.23
C GLN A 155 12.44 5.72 -4.20
N ALA A 156 11.80 6.72 -3.57
CA ALA A 156 12.36 8.06 -3.40
C ALA A 156 13.64 8.04 -2.53
N LEU A 157 13.64 7.28 -1.44
CA LEU A 157 14.84 7.08 -0.61
C LEU A 157 15.98 6.43 -1.42
N LYS A 158 15.67 5.37 -2.17
CA LYS A 158 16.67 4.65 -2.97
C LYS A 158 17.22 5.48 -4.13
N ALA A 159 16.39 6.26 -4.79
CA ALA A 159 16.82 7.15 -5.88
C ALA A 159 17.86 8.19 -5.41
N GLN A 160 17.73 8.65 -4.18
CA GLN A 160 18.67 9.59 -3.57
C GLN A 160 19.79 8.90 -2.76
N LYS A 161 19.85 7.57 -2.79
CA LYS A 161 20.82 6.75 -2.03
C LYS A 161 20.83 7.04 -0.53
N LEU A 162 19.66 7.39 0.00
CA LEU A 162 19.51 7.70 1.42
C LEU A 162 19.47 6.42 2.26
N PRO A 163 20.10 6.44 3.44
CA PRO A 163 20.00 5.32 4.37
C PRO A 163 18.57 5.20 4.91
N HIS A 164 18.15 3.96 5.15
CA HIS A 164 16.86 3.66 5.76
C HIS A 164 16.98 2.46 6.72
N PRO A 165 16.09 2.35 7.73
CA PRO A 165 16.02 1.18 8.59
C PRO A 165 15.52 -0.04 7.82
N ARG A 166 15.43 -1.19 8.48
CA ARG A 166 14.61 -2.31 7.97
C ARG A 166 13.18 -1.80 7.76
N ILE A 167 12.57 -2.13 6.65
CA ILE A 167 11.19 -1.77 6.33
C ILE A 167 10.38 -3.06 6.25
N VAL A 168 9.25 -3.07 6.92
CA VAL A 168 8.25 -4.14 6.87
C VAL A 168 6.93 -3.53 6.41
N GLY A 169 6.34 -4.10 5.39
CA GLY A 169 5.00 -3.76 4.95
C GLY A 169 4.01 -4.85 5.34
N LEU A 170 2.88 -4.45 5.89
CA LEU A 170 1.78 -5.31 6.27
C LEU A 170 0.49 -4.71 5.72
N ILE A 171 -0.09 -5.36 4.71
CA ILE A 171 -1.33 -4.92 4.07
C ILE A 171 -2.37 -5.99 4.28
N GLU A 172 -3.34 -5.71 5.15
CA GLU A 172 -4.41 -6.63 5.47
C GLU A 172 -5.66 -6.45 4.58
N THR A 173 -6.65 -7.32 4.76
CA THR A 173 -7.89 -7.29 4.01
C THR A 173 -9.13 -7.60 4.87
N SER A 174 -9.10 -7.20 6.15
CA SER A 174 -10.22 -7.29 7.09
C SER A 174 -10.34 -6.10 8.04
N GLU A 175 -9.65 -4.99 7.76
CA GLU A 175 -9.58 -3.82 8.65
C GLU A 175 -10.96 -3.24 8.91
N GLU A 176 -11.75 -3.06 7.89
CA GLU A 176 -13.09 -2.48 7.94
C GLU A 176 -14.13 -3.34 8.68
N SER A 177 -13.73 -4.57 9.03
CA SER A 177 -14.47 -5.49 9.90
C SER A 177 -13.87 -5.56 11.32
N GLY A 178 -12.89 -4.70 11.65
CA GLY A 178 -12.17 -4.68 12.92
C GLY A 178 -10.99 -5.64 12.98
N SER A 179 -10.39 -5.96 11.85
CA SER A 179 -9.18 -6.82 11.70
C SER A 179 -9.28 -8.21 12.37
N PRO A 180 -10.41 -8.92 12.28
CA PRO A 180 -10.55 -10.21 12.98
C PRO A 180 -9.61 -11.29 12.45
N ASP A 181 -9.15 -11.12 11.21
CA ASP A 181 -8.26 -12.06 10.56
C ASP A 181 -6.77 -11.72 10.70
N LEU A 182 -6.43 -10.53 11.20
CA LEU A 182 -5.03 -10.08 11.29
C LEU A 182 -4.23 -10.84 12.36
N LEU A 183 -4.81 -11.09 13.54
CA LEU A 183 -4.09 -11.68 14.67
C LEU A 183 -3.35 -13.00 14.37
N PRO A 184 -3.89 -13.93 13.57
CA PRO A 184 -3.18 -15.15 13.23
C PRO A 184 -1.91 -14.95 12.37
N TYR A 185 -1.69 -13.75 11.82
CA TYR A 185 -0.55 -13.43 10.96
C TYR A 185 0.60 -12.73 11.71
N ILE A 186 0.37 -12.27 12.94
CA ILE A 186 1.32 -11.52 13.77
C ILE A 186 1.56 -12.22 15.10
#